data_15029adf534f9e69f0d9a95b68162cb7
#
_entry.id   15029adf534f9e69f0d9a95b68162cb7
#
_cell.length_a   1.000
_cell.length_b   1.000
_cell.length_c   1.000
_cell.angle_alpha   90.00
_cell.angle_beta   90.00
_cell.angle_gamma   90.00
#
_symmetry.space_group_name_H-M   'P 1'
#
loop_
_entity.id
_entity.type
_entity.pdbx_description
1 polymer ?
#
loop_
_entity_poly.entity_id
_entity_poly.type
_entity_poly.pdbx_seq_one_letter_code
_entity_poly.pdbx_strand_id
1 'polypeptide(L)'
;SAASDVYKRQMARCAKRGQMTVVIGGRNKEEVFWKDLFPKTLKQLIVTTDDGSYGIKGFSVSVLPELFAEEQVDEACICGPGIMMKTAAQMAADAGIYCEVSMERRMGCGTGTCLACVCDKADGGHYKVCFDGPVFNAQEVCL
;
A
#
# COMPACT_ATOMS: atom_id res chain seq x y z
N SER A 1 7.15 12.96 0.43
CA SER A 1 6.32 12.87 -0.78
C SER A 1 4.85 12.86 -0.40
N ALA A 2 3.95 13.14 -1.36
CA ALA A 2 2.50 13.10 -1.12
C ALA A 2 2.07 11.71 -0.60
N ALA A 3 2.68 10.63 -1.13
CA ALA A 3 2.43 9.26 -0.67
C ALA A 3 2.76 9.05 0.81
N SER A 4 3.84 9.65 1.33
CA SER A 4 4.20 9.52 2.74
C SER A 4 3.21 10.22 3.68
N ASP A 5 2.59 11.32 3.24
CA ASP A 5 1.59 12.05 4.02
C ASP A 5 0.24 11.33 4.03
N VAL A 6 -0.15 10.77 2.88
CA VAL A 6 -1.35 9.94 2.77
C VAL A 6 -1.18 8.68 3.62
N TYR A 7 -0.03 8.03 3.56
CA TYR A 7 0.30 6.87 4.38
C TYR A 7 0.16 7.15 5.87
N LYS A 8 0.68 8.27 6.37
CA LYS A 8 0.51 8.69 7.77
C LYS A 8 -0.95 8.92 8.15
N ARG A 9 -1.76 9.47 7.24
CA ARG A 9 -3.19 9.70 7.48
C ARG A 9 -3.98 8.38 7.50
N GLN A 10 -3.66 7.45 6.60
CA GLN A 10 -4.24 6.10 6.61
C GLN A 10 -3.88 5.36 7.90
N MET A 11 -2.60 5.38 8.29
CA MET A 11 -2.16 4.81 9.57
C MET A 11 -2.91 5.39 10.77
N ALA A 12 -3.07 6.71 10.83
CA ALA A 12 -3.81 7.37 11.91
C ALA A 12 -5.29 6.99 11.93
N ARG A 13 -5.88 6.75 10.76
CA ARG A 13 -7.28 6.33 10.59
C ARG A 13 -7.46 4.86 11.01
N CYS A 14 -6.56 3.98 10.61
CA CYS A 14 -6.58 2.56 11.00
C CYS A 14 -6.23 2.35 12.48
N ALA A 15 -5.26 3.11 13.02
CA ALA A 15 -4.89 3.04 14.43
C ALA A 15 -6.06 3.40 15.37
N LYS A 16 -6.96 4.31 14.95
CA LYS A 16 -8.18 4.65 15.70
C LYS A 16 -9.22 3.52 15.71
N ARG A 17 -9.15 2.56 14.78
CA ARG A 17 -10.05 1.39 14.70
C ARG A 17 -9.53 0.16 15.46
N GLY A 18 -8.35 0.25 16.08
CA GLY A 18 -7.92 -0.65 17.15
C GLY A 18 -7.18 -1.92 16.77
N GLN A 19 -7.12 -2.31 15.48
CA GLN A 19 -6.40 -3.54 15.09
C GLN A 19 -5.75 -3.37 13.71
N MET A 20 -4.52 -2.91 13.69
CA MET A 20 -3.76 -2.75 12.45
C MET A 20 -2.54 -3.67 12.45
N THR A 21 -2.43 -4.52 11.43
CA THR A 21 -1.22 -5.25 11.09
C THR A 21 -0.50 -4.48 9.98
N VAL A 22 0.80 -4.29 10.12
CA VAL A 22 1.64 -3.58 9.13
C VAL A 22 2.67 -4.54 8.57
N VAL A 23 2.80 -4.57 7.25
CA VAL A 23 3.85 -5.31 6.54
C VAL A 23 4.79 -4.31 5.88
N ILE A 24 6.07 -4.38 6.20
CA ILE A 24 7.13 -3.57 5.59
C ILE A 24 8.05 -4.49 4.78
N GLY A 25 8.24 -4.16 3.50
CA GLY A 25 9.20 -4.84 2.64
C GLY A 25 10.39 -3.94 2.33
N GLY A 26 11.59 -4.51 2.29
CA GLY A 26 12.82 -3.87 1.85
C GLY A 26 13.73 -4.87 1.16
N ARG A 27 14.74 -4.39 0.39
CA ARG A 27 15.74 -5.30 -0.22
C ARG A 27 16.68 -5.90 0.82
N ASN A 28 17.01 -5.11 1.83
CA ASN A 28 17.92 -5.48 2.91
C ASN A 28 17.59 -4.70 4.20
N LYS A 29 18.30 -5.03 5.28
CA LYS A 29 18.12 -4.39 6.60
C LYS A 29 18.28 -2.86 6.56
N GLU A 30 19.15 -2.32 5.71
CA GLU A 30 19.44 -0.89 5.65
C GLU A 30 18.27 -0.09 5.03
N GLU A 31 17.47 -0.75 4.19
CA GLU A 31 16.27 -0.17 3.57
C GLU A 31 15.02 -0.28 4.44
N VAL A 32 15.07 -1.03 5.54
CA VAL A 32 13.98 -1.11 6.51
C VAL A 32 14.05 0.10 7.43
N PHE A 33 13.50 1.19 6.97
CA PHE A 33 13.34 2.42 7.75
C PHE A 33 11.88 2.56 8.20
N TRP A 34 11.63 3.50 9.13
CA TRP A 34 10.31 3.82 9.70
C TRP A 34 9.70 2.79 10.66
N LYS A 35 10.32 1.65 10.93
CA LYS A 35 9.80 0.70 11.92
C LYS A 35 9.51 1.35 13.28
N ASP A 36 10.31 2.36 13.66
CA ASP A 36 10.19 3.08 14.93
C ASP A 36 9.11 4.18 14.92
N LEU A 37 8.55 4.48 13.73
CA LEU A 37 7.45 5.45 13.57
C LEU A 37 6.08 4.84 13.80
N PHE A 38 5.99 3.51 13.81
CA PHE A 38 4.72 2.85 14.02
C PHE A 38 4.32 2.91 15.49
N PRO A 39 3.05 3.24 15.78
CA PRO A 39 2.56 3.29 17.16
C PRO A 39 2.68 1.93 17.83
N LYS A 40 3.00 1.91 19.13
CA LYS A 40 3.06 0.70 19.94
C LYS A 40 1.70 -0.02 20.08
N THR A 41 0.65 0.60 19.55
CA THR A 41 -0.72 0.06 19.53
C THR A 41 -1.02 -0.81 18.31
N LEU A 42 -0.02 -1.09 17.46
CA LEU A 42 -0.19 -2.06 16.38
C LEU A 42 -0.50 -3.45 16.95
N LYS A 43 -1.40 -4.15 16.26
CA LYS A 43 -1.59 -5.57 16.52
C LYS A 43 -0.31 -6.36 16.20
N GLN A 44 0.26 -6.10 15.02
CA GLN A 44 1.47 -6.76 14.54
C GLN A 44 2.26 -5.88 13.58
N LEU A 45 3.58 -6.01 13.60
CA LEU A 45 4.51 -5.46 12.62
C LEU A 45 5.30 -6.61 12.01
N ILE A 46 5.10 -6.88 10.74
CA ILE A 46 5.82 -7.88 9.95
C ILE A 46 6.85 -7.16 9.09
N VAL A 47 8.09 -7.59 9.15
CA VAL A 47 9.16 -7.05 8.28
C VAL A 47 9.69 -8.17 7.40
N THR A 48 9.79 -7.90 6.11
CA THR A 48 10.38 -8.80 5.13
C THR A 48 11.58 -8.14 4.46
N THR A 49 12.61 -8.92 4.15
CA THR A 49 13.73 -8.46 3.33
C THR A 49 14.06 -9.50 2.26
N ASP A 50 14.35 -9.04 1.04
CA ASP A 50 14.60 -9.93 -0.09
C ASP A 50 15.80 -10.84 0.17
N ASP A 51 16.85 -10.29 0.80
CA ASP A 51 18.08 -11.02 1.15
C ASP A 51 18.00 -11.82 2.45
N GLY A 52 16.97 -11.57 3.29
CA GLY A 52 16.81 -12.20 4.61
C GLY A 52 17.70 -11.61 5.70
N SER A 53 18.30 -10.42 5.47
CA SER A 53 19.20 -9.77 6.45
C SER A 53 18.45 -9.25 7.69
N TYR A 54 17.11 -9.10 7.59
CA TYR A 54 16.25 -8.71 8.70
C TYR A 54 14.81 -9.19 8.48
N GLY A 55 14.16 -9.68 9.55
CA GLY A 55 12.79 -10.18 9.49
C GLY A 55 12.65 -11.49 8.69
N ILE A 56 11.57 -11.61 7.95
CA ILE A 56 11.27 -12.78 7.12
C ILE A 56 11.97 -12.59 5.77
N LYS A 57 12.65 -13.63 5.28
CA LYS A 57 13.27 -13.61 3.96
C LYS A 57 12.19 -13.74 2.88
N GLY A 58 12.16 -12.77 1.96
CA GLY A 58 11.27 -12.76 0.81
C GLY A 58 10.59 -11.42 0.58
N PHE A 59 9.73 -11.38 -0.42
CA PHE A 59 8.96 -10.19 -0.77
C PHE A 59 7.81 -9.94 0.22
N SER A 60 7.44 -8.68 0.42
CA SER A 60 6.31 -8.32 1.29
C SER A 60 4.98 -9.01 0.94
N VAL A 61 4.76 -9.31 -0.34
CA VAL A 61 3.57 -10.03 -0.81
C VAL A 61 3.55 -11.50 -0.40
N SER A 62 4.68 -12.10 -0.09
CA SER A 62 4.75 -13.53 0.25
C SER A 62 4.08 -13.90 1.56
N VAL A 63 3.94 -12.95 2.47
CA VAL A 63 3.28 -13.15 3.78
C VAL A 63 1.76 -12.89 3.74
N LEU A 64 1.25 -12.28 2.67
CA LEU A 64 -0.16 -11.89 2.58
C LEU A 64 -1.13 -13.08 2.56
N PRO A 65 -0.86 -14.19 1.84
CA PRO A 65 -1.79 -15.31 1.82
C PRO A 65 -2.04 -15.92 3.20
N GLU A 66 -0.98 -16.08 3.99
CA GLU A 66 -1.07 -16.57 5.37
C GLU A 66 -1.81 -15.56 6.25
N LEU A 67 -1.46 -14.28 6.15
CA LEU A 67 -2.11 -13.21 6.90
C LEU A 67 -3.61 -13.12 6.62
N PHE A 68 -4.01 -13.22 5.36
CA PHE A 68 -5.42 -13.16 4.95
C PHE A 68 -6.21 -14.42 5.34
N ALA A 69 -5.54 -15.57 5.47
CA ALA A 69 -6.15 -16.82 5.92
C ALA A 69 -6.32 -16.90 7.45
N GLU A 70 -5.36 -16.36 8.19
CA GLU A 70 -5.33 -16.47 9.67
C GLU A 70 -6.07 -15.32 10.36
N GLU A 71 -6.15 -14.16 9.73
CA GLU A 71 -6.76 -12.95 10.29
C GLU A 71 -8.03 -12.54 9.55
N GLN A 72 -9.01 -12.05 10.31
CA GLN A 72 -10.15 -11.36 9.71
C GLN A 72 -9.69 -9.94 9.31
N VAL A 73 -9.39 -9.77 8.01
CA VAL A 73 -8.96 -8.50 7.44
C VAL A 73 -10.15 -7.86 6.72
N ASP A 74 -10.57 -6.69 7.17
CA ASP A 74 -11.67 -5.96 6.57
C ASP A 74 -11.20 -5.06 5.42
N GLU A 75 -9.99 -4.50 5.52
CA GLU A 75 -9.45 -3.51 4.59
C GLU A 75 -7.93 -3.67 4.45
N ALA A 76 -7.43 -3.63 3.23
CA ALA A 76 -6.00 -3.59 2.91
C ALA A 76 -5.63 -2.26 2.27
N CYS A 77 -4.59 -1.60 2.79
CA CYS A 77 -4.03 -0.37 2.22
C CYS A 77 -2.61 -0.65 1.72
N ILE A 78 -2.38 -0.48 0.43
CA ILE A 78 -1.12 -0.87 -0.22
C ILE A 78 -0.43 0.35 -0.82
N CYS A 79 0.88 0.46 -0.57
CA CYS A 79 1.73 1.49 -1.14
C CYS A 79 3.09 0.88 -1.50
N GLY A 80 3.57 1.13 -2.72
CA GLY A 80 4.89 0.67 -3.16
C GLY A 80 5.01 0.54 -4.68
N PRO A 81 5.97 -0.27 -5.17
CA PRO A 81 6.16 -0.50 -6.59
C PRO A 81 4.91 -1.09 -7.27
N GLY A 82 4.62 -0.67 -8.51
CA GLY A 82 3.41 -1.05 -9.23
C GLY A 82 3.17 -2.56 -9.31
N ILE A 83 4.23 -3.34 -9.59
CA ILE A 83 4.12 -4.79 -9.64
C ILE A 83 3.75 -5.42 -8.28
N MET A 84 4.27 -4.88 -7.19
CA MET A 84 3.93 -5.31 -5.84
C MET A 84 2.48 -4.95 -5.51
N MET A 85 2.06 -3.72 -5.81
CA MET A 85 0.67 -3.28 -5.61
C MET A 85 -0.31 -4.13 -6.39
N LYS A 86 -0.02 -4.43 -7.66
CA LYS A 86 -0.85 -5.28 -8.52
C LYS A 86 -1.01 -6.68 -7.92
N THR A 87 0.09 -7.30 -7.51
CA THR A 87 0.06 -8.65 -6.92
C THR A 87 -0.73 -8.66 -5.61
N ALA A 88 -0.46 -7.72 -4.71
CA ALA A 88 -1.14 -7.64 -3.43
C ALA A 88 -2.63 -7.29 -3.56
N ALA A 89 -3.00 -6.41 -4.49
CA ALA A 89 -4.39 -6.09 -4.79
C ALA A 89 -5.16 -7.29 -5.35
N GLN A 90 -4.53 -8.10 -6.21
CA GLN A 90 -5.13 -9.34 -6.70
C GLN A 90 -5.37 -10.33 -5.56
N MET A 91 -4.39 -10.52 -4.67
CA MET A 91 -4.53 -11.41 -3.51
C MET A 91 -5.66 -10.93 -2.57
N ALA A 92 -5.79 -9.63 -2.36
CA ALA A 92 -6.87 -9.06 -1.56
C ALA A 92 -8.25 -9.29 -2.22
N ALA A 93 -8.34 -9.10 -3.55
CA ALA A 93 -9.56 -9.35 -4.31
C ALA A 93 -9.98 -10.83 -4.26
N ASP A 94 -9.03 -11.76 -4.40
CA ASP A 94 -9.25 -13.20 -4.33
C ASP A 94 -9.74 -13.63 -2.92
N ALA A 95 -9.31 -12.91 -1.89
CA ALA A 95 -9.74 -13.09 -0.51
C ALA A 95 -11.05 -12.34 -0.15
N GLY A 96 -11.61 -11.57 -1.09
CA GLY A 96 -12.82 -10.75 -0.84
C GLY A 96 -12.58 -9.53 0.05
N ILE A 97 -11.34 -9.07 0.18
CA ILE A 97 -10.93 -7.96 1.05
C ILE A 97 -10.98 -6.65 0.25
N TYR A 98 -11.60 -5.62 0.82
CA TYR A 98 -11.55 -4.28 0.25
C TYR A 98 -10.11 -3.76 0.24
N CYS A 99 -9.66 -3.23 -0.90
CA CYS A 99 -8.27 -2.83 -1.08
C CYS A 99 -8.14 -1.41 -1.62
N GLU A 100 -7.39 -0.57 -0.92
CA GLU A 100 -6.96 0.74 -1.39
C GLU A 100 -5.48 0.70 -1.81
N VAL A 101 -5.16 1.40 -2.89
CA VAL A 101 -3.80 1.56 -3.39
C VAL A 101 -3.41 3.03 -3.41
N SER A 102 -2.23 3.33 -2.90
CA SER A 102 -1.65 4.68 -2.98
C SER A 102 -0.72 4.77 -4.18
N MET A 103 -1.16 5.47 -5.20
CA MET A 103 -0.43 5.59 -6.46
C MET A 103 0.54 6.76 -6.46
N GLU A 104 1.71 6.54 -7.05
CA GLU A 104 2.67 7.59 -7.37
C GLU A 104 2.80 7.75 -8.89
N ARG A 105 2.78 9.01 -9.35
CA ARG A 105 3.04 9.40 -10.74
C ARG A 105 3.91 10.65 -10.75
N ARG A 106 4.57 10.91 -11.87
CA ARG A 106 5.29 12.17 -12.05
C ARG A 106 4.31 13.33 -11.99
N MET A 107 4.61 14.31 -11.13
CA MET A 107 3.79 15.49 -10.96
C MET A 107 4.38 16.64 -11.79
N GLY A 108 3.54 17.24 -12.65
CA GLY A 108 3.87 18.48 -13.34
C GLY A 108 3.30 19.68 -12.57
N CYS A 109 1.99 19.91 -12.68
CA CYS A 109 1.34 21.08 -12.06
C CYS A 109 0.85 20.85 -10.63
N GLY A 110 0.51 19.64 -10.23
CA GLY A 110 -0.10 19.33 -8.94
C GLY A 110 -1.57 19.77 -8.78
N THR A 111 -2.16 20.38 -9.81
CA THR A 111 -3.51 20.98 -9.80
C THR A 111 -4.51 20.32 -10.77
N GLY A 112 -4.10 19.23 -11.42
CA GLY A 112 -4.96 18.49 -12.34
C GLY A 112 -5.05 19.03 -13.76
N THR A 113 -4.28 20.06 -14.14
CA THR A 113 -4.41 20.74 -15.44
C THR A 113 -3.48 20.20 -16.53
N CYS A 114 -2.27 19.71 -16.19
CA CYS A 114 -1.26 19.32 -17.19
C CYS A 114 -1.36 17.87 -17.65
N LEU A 115 -2.19 17.04 -17.03
CA LEU A 115 -2.39 15.63 -17.35
C LEU A 115 -1.11 14.75 -17.26
N ALA A 116 -0.04 15.22 -16.61
CA ALA A 116 1.21 14.47 -16.49
C ALA A 116 1.11 13.26 -15.53
N CYS A 117 0.18 13.31 -14.57
CA CYS A 117 0.01 12.30 -13.54
C CYS A 117 -1.21 11.39 -13.75
N VAL A 118 -1.66 11.23 -14.98
CA VAL A 118 -2.83 10.38 -15.28
C VAL A 118 -2.52 8.89 -15.04
N CYS A 119 -3.52 8.16 -14.59
CA CYS A 119 -3.57 6.71 -14.58
C CYS A 119 -4.90 6.24 -15.16
N ASP A 120 -4.91 5.03 -15.73
CA ASP A 120 -6.08 4.49 -16.39
C ASP A 120 -7.07 3.94 -15.35
N LYS A 121 -8.36 4.15 -15.64
CA LYS A 121 -9.47 3.52 -14.92
C LYS A 121 -9.73 2.12 -15.45
N ALA A 122 -10.21 1.25 -14.58
CA ALA A 122 -10.60 -0.11 -14.97
C ALA A 122 -11.79 -0.14 -15.94
N ASP A 123 -12.70 0.84 -15.85
CA ASP A 123 -13.90 0.99 -16.69
C ASP A 123 -13.70 1.88 -17.92
N GLY A 124 -12.47 2.33 -18.16
CA GLY A 124 -12.10 3.28 -19.21
C GLY A 124 -12.04 4.73 -18.72
N GLY A 125 -11.27 5.54 -19.45
CA GLY A 125 -10.95 6.90 -19.04
C GLY A 125 -9.75 7.00 -18.11
N HIS A 126 -9.60 8.12 -17.41
CA HIS A 126 -8.39 8.43 -16.65
C HIS A 126 -8.71 9.14 -15.34
N TYR A 127 -7.91 8.84 -14.31
CA TYR A 127 -7.78 9.65 -13.11
C TYR A 127 -6.51 10.51 -13.17
N LYS A 128 -6.53 11.63 -12.51
CA LYS A 128 -5.37 12.48 -12.25
C LYS A 128 -4.91 12.27 -10.81
N VAL A 129 -3.81 11.57 -10.62
CA VAL A 129 -3.33 11.19 -9.28
C VAL A 129 -3.17 12.38 -8.33
N CYS A 130 -2.77 13.55 -8.84
CA CYS A 130 -2.61 14.74 -8.02
C CYS A 130 -3.93 15.40 -7.57
N PHE A 131 -5.04 15.14 -8.28
CA PHE A 131 -6.32 15.81 -8.04
C PHE A 131 -7.40 14.84 -7.56
N ASP A 132 -7.54 13.68 -8.23
CA ASP A 132 -8.56 12.68 -7.93
C ASP A 132 -8.11 11.70 -6.83
N GLY A 133 -6.76 11.55 -6.62
CA GLY A 133 -6.14 10.63 -5.67
C GLY A 133 -5.34 11.32 -4.57
N PRO A 134 -4.24 10.77 -4.12
CA PRO A 134 -3.47 9.64 -4.67
C PRO A 134 -3.96 8.25 -4.28
N VAL A 135 -4.96 8.12 -3.42
CA VAL A 135 -5.49 6.84 -2.94
C VAL A 135 -6.75 6.50 -3.73
N PHE A 136 -6.79 5.28 -4.24
CA PHE A 136 -7.89 4.77 -5.06
C PHE A 136 -8.29 3.36 -4.61
N ASN A 137 -9.54 2.99 -4.84
CA ASN A 137 -9.92 1.59 -4.79
C ASN A 137 -9.13 0.81 -5.85
N ALA A 138 -8.50 -0.28 -5.45
CA ALA A 138 -7.66 -1.08 -6.33
C ALA A 138 -8.42 -1.67 -7.53
N GLN A 139 -9.73 -1.84 -7.43
CA GLN A 139 -10.59 -2.33 -8.51
C GLN A 139 -10.95 -1.25 -9.55
N GLU A 140 -10.75 0.03 -9.22
CA GLU A 140 -11.11 1.14 -10.10
C GLU A 140 -9.95 1.64 -10.96
N VAL A 141 -8.72 1.17 -10.70
CA VAL A 141 -7.51 1.61 -11.39
C VAL A 141 -6.74 0.46 -12.02
N CYS A 142 -6.11 0.74 -13.16
CA CYS A 142 -5.16 -0.19 -13.78
C CYS A 142 -3.79 -0.06 -13.11
N LEU A 143 -3.32 -1.14 -12.46
CA LEU A 143 -2.05 -1.26 -11.77
C LEU A 143 -0.97 -1.93 -12.64
#